data_278b9aa2d94f2c60d01e7f359beb6423
#
_entry.id   278b9aa2d94f2c60d01e7f359beb6423
#
_cell.length_a   1.000
_cell.length_b   1.000
_cell.length_c   1.000
_cell.angle_alpha   90.00
_cell.angle_beta   90.00
_cell.angle_gamma   90.00
#
_symmetry.space_group_name_H-M   'P 1'
#
loop_
_entity.id
_entity.type
_entity.pdbx_description
1 polymer ?
#
loop_
_entity_poly.entity_id
_entity_poly.type
_entity_poly.pdbx_seq_one_letter_code
_entity_poly.pdbx_strand_id
1 'polypeptide(L)'
;MKPVAKWQRDQALERYGKRPEDFTGELDHLIPVSLGGSNDPDNLWPLPENKEMGPAQKKELDLKLHQLVCDKTLKLKDAQDAIKKDWVKAYNQYVKGAK
;
A
#
# COMPACT_ATOMS: atom_id res chain seq x y z
N MET A 1 5.25 7.98 13.97
CA MET A 1 5.88 6.74 13.46
C MET A 1 7.26 7.04 12.90
N LYS A 2 8.19 6.12 13.11
CA LYS A 2 9.53 6.28 12.57
C LYS A 2 9.53 6.08 11.04
N PRO A 3 10.33 6.84 10.31
CA PRO A 3 10.45 6.64 8.88
C PRO A 3 11.08 5.27 8.56
N VAL A 4 10.87 4.80 7.34
CA VAL A 4 11.47 3.54 6.88
C VAL A 4 13.00 3.69 6.91
N ALA A 5 13.67 2.75 7.55
CA ALA A 5 15.12 2.75 7.61
C ALA A 5 15.71 2.27 6.28
N LYS A 6 16.96 2.67 6.00
CA LYS A 6 17.61 2.29 4.76
C LYS A 6 17.67 0.77 4.58
N TRP A 7 17.97 0.03 5.66
CA TRP A 7 18.06 -1.43 5.55
C TRP A 7 16.70 -2.07 5.22
N GLN A 8 15.61 -1.50 5.74
CA GLN A 8 14.26 -1.99 5.45
C GLN A 8 13.92 -1.75 3.98
N ARG A 9 14.24 -0.55 3.47
CA ARG A 9 14.05 -0.21 2.08
C ARG A 9 14.84 -1.14 1.16
N ASP A 10 16.13 -1.31 1.44
CA ASP A 10 17.00 -2.12 0.62
C ASP A 10 16.54 -3.57 0.58
N GLN A 11 16.18 -4.13 1.73
CA GLN A 11 15.71 -5.50 1.81
C GLN A 11 14.40 -5.70 1.04
N ALA A 12 13.47 -4.75 1.14
CA ALA A 12 12.21 -4.81 0.42
C ALA A 12 12.46 -4.78 -1.09
N LEU A 13 13.32 -3.89 -1.57
CA LEU A 13 13.64 -3.79 -2.98
C LEU A 13 14.29 -5.06 -3.51
N GLU A 14 15.21 -5.64 -2.74
CA GLU A 14 15.88 -6.88 -3.12
C GLU A 14 14.90 -8.03 -3.28
N ARG A 15 13.86 -8.10 -2.45
CA ARG A 15 12.82 -9.13 -2.57
C ARG A 15 12.09 -9.07 -3.90
N TYR A 16 12.02 -7.89 -4.51
CA TYR A 16 11.37 -7.70 -5.80
C TYR A 16 12.37 -7.66 -6.96
N GLY A 17 13.61 -8.08 -6.70
CA GLY A 17 14.64 -8.12 -7.74
C GLY A 17 15.12 -6.76 -8.18
N LYS A 18 14.95 -5.74 -7.36
CA LYS A 18 15.40 -4.38 -7.65
C LYS A 18 16.74 -4.13 -6.98
N ARG A 19 17.58 -3.33 -7.64
CA ARG A 19 18.86 -2.89 -7.05
C ARG A 19 18.59 -1.58 -6.32
N PRO A 20 18.81 -1.53 -5.00
CA PRO A 20 18.48 -0.31 -4.23
C PRO A 20 19.13 0.95 -4.78
N GLU A 21 20.38 0.87 -5.23
CA GLU A 21 21.10 2.03 -5.73
C GLU A 21 20.57 2.56 -7.07
N ASP A 22 19.84 1.73 -7.82
CA ASP A 22 19.27 2.10 -9.11
C ASP A 22 17.80 2.46 -9.04
N PHE A 23 17.17 2.24 -7.89
CA PHE A 23 15.73 2.43 -7.75
C PHE A 23 15.39 3.91 -7.58
N THR A 24 14.58 4.44 -8.49
CA THR A 24 14.13 5.83 -8.44
C THR A 24 12.63 5.97 -8.20
N GLY A 25 11.91 4.85 -8.14
CA GLY A 25 10.48 4.87 -7.92
C GLY A 25 10.09 5.07 -6.48
N GLU A 26 8.80 4.87 -6.19
CA GLU A 26 8.23 5.05 -4.87
C GLU A 26 8.09 3.71 -4.16
N LEU A 27 8.53 3.65 -2.91
CA LEU A 27 8.33 2.48 -2.06
C LEU A 27 7.08 2.71 -1.25
N ASP A 28 6.15 1.76 -1.31
CA ASP A 28 4.84 1.89 -0.69
C ASP A 28 4.67 0.90 0.47
N HIS A 29 3.90 1.29 1.47
CA HIS A 29 3.40 0.36 2.48
C HIS A 29 2.17 -0.32 1.89
N LEU A 30 2.22 -1.62 1.68
CA LEU A 30 1.08 -2.35 1.11
C LEU A 30 -0.15 -2.12 2.00
N ILE A 31 -0.03 -2.41 3.30
CA ILE A 31 -1.02 -1.97 4.27
C ILE A 31 -0.54 -0.62 4.78
N PRO A 32 -1.28 0.47 4.53
CA PRO A 32 -0.79 1.79 4.90
C PRO A 32 -0.71 1.97 6.40
N VAL A 33 0.14 2.89 6.82
CA VAL A 33 0.31 3.21 8.25
C VAL A 33 -1.02 3.56 8.89
N SER A 34 -1.87 4.29 8.17
CA SER A 34 -3.20 4.68 8.66
C SER A 34 -4.12 3.51 8.95
N LEU A 35 -3.80 2.31 8.42
CA LEU A 35 -4.53 1.08 8.68
C LEU A 35 -3.69 0.08 9.49
N GLY A 36 -2.71 0.57 10.22
CA GLY A 36 -1.89 -0.25 11.10
C GLY A 36 -0.73 -0.96 10.42
N GLY A 37 -0.40 -0.58 9.19
CA GLY A 37 0.73 -1.17 8.49
C GLY A 37 2.07 -0.79 9.11
N SER A 38 3.03 -1.70 9.06
CA SER A 38 4.35 -1.52 9.65
C SER A 38 5.42 -1.20 8.60
N ASN A 39 6.61 -0.87 9.08
CA ASN A 39 7.79 -0.68 8.24
C ASN A 39 8.54 -1.99 7.96
N ASP A 40 7.95 -3.12 8.31
CA ASP A 40 8.53 -4.42 8.02
C ASP A 40 8.72 -4.58 6.51
N PRO A 41 9.88 -5.08 6.05
CA PRO A 41 10.09 -5.28 4.61
C PRO A 41 9.00 -6.11 3.93
N ASP A 42 8.33 -6.98 4.68
CA ASP A 42 7.19 -7.76 4.14
C ASP A 42 6.02 -6.87 3.75
N ASN A 43 5.92 -5.68 4.35
CA ASN A 43 4.85 -4.73 4.06
C ASN A 43 5.28 -3.60 3.14
N LEU A 44 6.50 -3.66 2.63
CA LEU A 44 7.04 -2.64 1.74
C LEU A 44 7.21 -3.21 0.33
N TRP A 45 6.88 -2.42 -0.67
CA TRP A 45 7.01 -2.89 -2.04
C TRP A 45 7.21 -1.71 -2.99
N PRO A 46 7.89 -1.95 -4.13
CA PRO A 46 8.08 -0.90 -5.13
C PRO A 46 6.79 -0.71 -5.91
N LEU A 47 6.20 0.46 -5.78
CA LEU A 47 4.94 0.77 -6.43
C LEU A 47 5.18 0.99 -7.92
N PRO A 48 4.48 0.27 -8.80
CA PRO A 48 4.71 0.41 -10.23
C PRO A 48 4.25 1.77 -10.75
N GLU A 49 5.02 2.32 -11.67
CA GLU A 49 4.63 3.54 -12.36
C GLU A 49 3.69 3.16 -13.50
N ASN A 50 2.43 3.01 -13.18
CA ASN A 50 1.39 2.67 -14.14
C ASN A 50 0.37 3.79 -14.14
N LYS A 51 0.04 4.31 -15.32
CA LYS A 51 -0.89 5.43 -15.45
C LYS A 51 -2.30 5.06 -15.01
N GLU A 52 -2.68 3.79 -15.15
CA GLU A 52 -4.02 3.35 -14.78
C GLU A 52 -4.12 2.92 -13.32
N MET A 53 -3.13 2.17 -12.84
CA MET A 53 -3.14 1.63 -11.47
C MET A 53 -1.75 1.80 -10.85
N GLY A 54 -1.42 3.03 -10.52
CA GLY A 54 -0.13 3.38 -9.95
C GLY A 54 -0.26 4.07 -8.60
N PRO A 55 0.74 4.91 -8.24
CA PRO A 55 0.78 5.57 -6.93
C PRO A 55 -0.46 6.36 -6.58
N ALA A 56 -1.04 7.09 -7.53
CA ALA A 56 -2.22 7.91 -7.27
C ALA A 56 -3.40 7.05 -6.86
N GLN A 57 -3.63 5.94 -7.56
CA GLN A 57 -4.74 5.04 -7.28
C GLN A 57 -4.56 4.32 -5.95
N LYS A 58 -3.32 3.92 -5.63
CA LYS A 58 -3.04 3.27 -4.35
C LYS A 58 -3.28 4.22 -3.18
N LYS A 59 -2.87 5.47 -3.31
CA LYS A 59 -3.11 6.49 -2.28
C LYS A 59 -4.59 6.75 -2.10
N GLU A 60 -5.34 6.79 -3.19
CA GLU A 60 -6.79 6.98 -3.14
C GLU A 60 -7.48 5.83 -2.42
N LEU A 61 -7.05 4.60 -2.71
CA LEU A 61 -7.57 3.42 -2.03
C LEU A 61 -7.27 3.45 -0.54
N ASP A 62 -6.02 3.75 -0.19
CA ASP A 62 -5.60 3.82 1.21
C ASP A 62 -6.46 4.82 1.99
N LEU A 63 -6.70 5.99 1.39
CA LEU A 63 -7.50 7.03 2.00
C LEU A 63 -8.96 6.61 2.15
N LYS A 64 -9.52 5.98 1.13
CA LYS A 64 -10.91 5.51 1.15
C LYS A 64 -11.11 4.45 2.23
N LEU A 65 -10.21 3.48 2.29
CA LEU A 65 -10.33 2.42 3.30
C LEU A 65 -10.17 2.97 4.71
N HIS A 66 -9.24 3.91 4.91
CA HIS A 66 -9.09 4.56 6.21
C HIS A 66 -10.40 5.25 6.63
N GLN A 67 -11.02 5.94 5.70
CA GLN A 67 -12.30 6.62 5.95
C GLN A 67 -13.40 5.62 6.34
N LEU A 68 -13.51 4.51 5.59
CA LEU A 68 -14.52 3.48 5.87
C LEU A 68 -14.30 2.81 7.22
N VAL A 69 -13.04 2.61 7.62
CA VAL A 69 -12.73 2.04 8.92
C VAL A 69 -13.06 3.04 10.03
N CYS A 70 -12.73 4.31 9.83
CA CYS A 70 -12.99 5.36 10.81
C CYS A 70 -14.49 5.55 11.07
N ASP A 71 -15.31 5.45 10.03
CA ASP A 71 -16.76 5.60 10.19
C ASP A 71 -17.47 4.28 10.51
N LYS A 72 -16.69 3.22 10.75
CA LYS A 72 -17.16 1.88 11.15
C LYS A 72 -18.00 1.16 10.10
N THR A 73 -17.90 1.58 8.84
CA THR A 73 -18.54 0.90 7.72
C THR A 73 -17.82 -0.40 7.39
N LEU A 74 -16.49 -0.42 7.60
CA LEU A 74 -15.65 -1.56 7.30
C LEU A 74 -14.75 -1.87 8.48
N LYS A 75 -14.58 -3.16 8.80
CA LYS A 75 -13.68 -3.57 9.87
C LYS A 75 -12.23 -3.41 9.42
N LEU A 76 -11.36 -3.01 10.37
CA LEU A 76 -9.93 -2.83 10.08
C LEU A 76 -9.32 -4.08 9.45
N LYS A 77 -9.62 -5.25 10.00
CA LYS A 77 -9.08 -6.49 9.47
C LYS A 77 -9.51 -6.74 8.03
N ASP A 78 -10.76 -6.44 7.71
CA ASP A 78 -11.27 -6.63 6.36
C ASP A 78 -10.60 -5.68 5.37
N ALA A 79 -10.33 -4.45 5.79
CA ALA A 79 -9.60 -3.49 4.97
C ALA A 79 -8.17 -3.97 4.71
N GLN A 80 -7.47 -4.43 5.76
CA GLN A 80 -6.11 -4.95 5.64
C GLN A 80 -6.06 -6.16 4.70
N ASP A 81 -6.98 -7.09 4.87
CA ASP A 81 -7.03 -8.30 4.05
C ASP A 81 -7.31 -7.98 2.58
N ALA A 82 -8.19 -7.03 2.31
CA ALA A 82 -8.51 -6.64 0.95
C ALA A 82 -7.29 -6.11 0.20
N ILE A 83 -6.53 -5.23 0.86
CA ILE A 83 -5.31 -4.67 0.26
C ILE A 83 -4.25 -5.76 0.07
N LYS A 84 -4.05 -6.56 1.09
CA LYS A 84 -3.01 -7.59 1.09
C LYS A 84 -3.27 -8.64 0.02
N LYS A 85 -4.53 -8.99 -0.19
CA LYS A 85 -4.91 -10.02 -1.14
C LYS A 85 -4.78 -9.53 -2.59
N ASP A 86 -5.33 -8.35 -2.88
CA ASP A 86 -5.29 -7.79 -4.23
C ASP A 86 -5.76 -6.32 -4.17
N TRP A 87 -4.79 -5.40 -4.10
CA TRP A 87 -5.14 -3.99 -3.93
C TRP A 87 -5.84 -3.40 -5.17
N VAL A 88 -5.56 -3.92 -6.36
CA VAL A 88 -6.22 -3.46 -7.59
C VAL A 88 -7.71 -3.82 -7.54
N LYS A 89 -8.01 -5.05 -7.11
CA LYS A 89 -9.39 -5.48 -6.93
C LYS A 89 -10.08 -4.66 -5.85
N ALA A 90 -9.38 -4.39 -4.75
CA ALA A 90 -9.92 -3.55 -3.67
C ALA A 90 -10.22 -2.14 -4.18
N TYR A 91 -9.34 -1.57 -4.99
CA TYR A 91 -9.58 -0.26 -5.58
C TYR A 91 -10.86 -0.26 -6.42
N ASN A 92 -11.01 -1.27 -7.27
CA ASN A 92 -12.21 -1.36 -8.10
C ASN A 92 -13.48 -1.52 -7.28
N GLN A 93 -13.38 -2.23 -6.15
CA GLN A 93 -14.54 -2.46 -5.28
C GLN A 93 -14.89 -1.24 -4.43
N TYR A 94 -13.90 -0.62 -3.79
CA TYR A 94 -14.15 0.41 -2.77
C TYR A 94 -14.08 1.84 -3.30
N VAL A 95 -13.34 2.07 -4.35
CA VAL A 95 -13.20 3.40 -4.93
C VAL A 95 -14.12 3.57 -6.13
N LYS A 96 -13.96 2.72 -7.15
CA LYS A 96 -14.79 2.82 -8.36
C LYS A 96 -16.21 2.35 -8.15
N GLY A 97 -16.42 1.30 -7.38
CA GLY A 97 -17.74 0.74 -7.15
C GLY A 97 -18.57 1.45 -6.09
N ALA A 98 -17.96 2.39 -5.36
CA ALA A 98 -18.62 3.09 -4.27
C ALA A 98 -19.30 4.35 -4.74
N LYS A 99 -20.30 4.19 -5.54
CA LYS A 99 -21.09 5.34 -6.06
C LYS A 99 -22.34 5.55 -5.27
#